data_fac105189d29af214558c367c1c36a8d
#
_entry.id   fac105189d29af214558c367c1c36a8d
#
_cell.length_a   1.000
_cell.length_b   1.000
_cell.length_c   1.000
_cell.angle_alpha   90.00
_cell.angle_beta   90.00
_cell.angle_gamma   90.00
#
_symmetry.space_group_name_H-M   'P 1'
#
loop_
_entity.id
_entity.type
_entity.pdbx_description
1 polymer ?
#
loop_
_entity_poly.entity_id
_entity_poly.type
_entity_poly.pdbx_seq_one_letter_code
_entity_poly.pdbx_strand_id
1 'polypeptide(L)'
;MAHLAEPDVDDMDLIGVTRNGVLSAGCLIAWTRGRLGLEGSIWLGPLCALDDPKLLEHMTRGIRLAARRRHAVSVTCWPNIEYQRHDAEGNPIGVPDTMILDAYRSCGWKHQGFDTGYGKVVNRWNWIRTFDGIKDEKTLLASYKPRTRWSVNRAKTSGVQIRELTADDLGMFASIEQKTARRRGFTARDENYYRRFKETFGSRAHFMLAEIHAGELLTRLTAEYDKLAERLDLLRTQYENHPTSRIKRQEDDITRNLTAMEHRLNEARALASRGSVIPAACALFVEHRREIVYLTAGALPEYRSYQAPALLVHEGMLRLCVNRSRMPRFNMYGITGVFNDPDDEGRGVLEFKQGFDGHAEELVGACTLPTSTIRYKLSEAVHAIKPLKKAGL
;
A
#
# COMPACT_ATOMS: atom_id res chain seq x y z
N MET A 1 1.59 -2.58 18.40
CA MET A 1 2.71 -3.15 19.20
C MET A 1 3.96 -3.40 18.36
N ALA A 2 3.90 -3.98 17.14
CA ALA A 2 5.10 -4.22 16.32
C ALA A 2 5.88 -2.95 15.93
N HIS A 3 5.21 -1.79 15.78
CA HIS A 3 5.87 -0.49 15.60
C HIS A 3 6.55 0.06 16.87
N LEU A 4 6.27 -0.53 18.02
CA LEU A 4 6.78 -0.08 19.31
C LEU A 4 8.24 -0.48 19.59
N ALA A 5 8.82 -1.27 18.70
CA ALA A 5 10.24 -1.62 18.73
C ALA A 5 11.05 -0.77 17.74
N GLU A 6 10.59 0.44 17.40
CA GLU A 6 11.42 1.36 16.62
C GLU A 6 12.58 1.87 17.48
N PRO A 7 13.82 1.87 16.96
CA PRO A 7 15.02 2.19 17.74
C PRO A 7 15.02 3.61 18.32
N ASP A 8 14.13 4.49 17.85
CA ASP A 8 14.05 5.89 18.24
C ASP A 8 12.96 6.20 19.29
N VAL A 9 12.23 5.18 19.79
CA VAL A 9 11.21 5.36 20.85
C VAL A 9 11.81 5.02 22.20
N ASP A 10 11.96 6.04 23.06
CA ASP A 10 12.52 5.89 24.41
C ASP A 10 11.54 5.20 25.37
N ASP A 11 10.24 5.52 25.28
CA ASP A 11 9.20 4.99 26.17
C ASP A 11 7.79 5.23 25.58
N MET A 12 6.76 4.66 26.21
CA MET A 12 5.38 4.76 25.76
C MET A 12 4.38 4.87 26.88
N ASP A 13 3.30 5.62 26.63
CA ASP A 13 2.13 5.67 27.50
C ASP A 13 0.86 5.27 26.75
N LEU A 14 0.04 4.46 27.36
CA LEU A 14 -1.30 4.15 26.92
C LEU A 14 -2.30 4.98 27.73
N ILE A 15 -3.03 5.87 27.07
CA ILE A 15 -4.03 6.74 27.66
C ILE A 15 -5.41 6.26 27.27
N GLY A 16 -6.31 6.10 28.22
CA GLY A 16 -7.71 5.73 28.00
C GLY A 16 -8.67 6.65 28.73
N VAL A 17 -9.82 6.90 28.12
CA VAL A 17 -10.97 7.56 28.73
C VAL A 17 -12.09 6.53 28.87
N THR A 18 -12.57 6.31 30.09
CA THR A 18 -13.67 5.39 30.36
C THR A 18 -14.93 6.17 30.71
N ARG A 19 -16.08 5.68 30.25
CA ARG A 19 -17.40 6.17 30.62
C ARG A 19 -18.22 4.98 31.12
N ASN A 20 -18.72 5.05 32.37
CA ASN A 20 -19.45 3.95 33.00
C ASN A 20 -18.68 2.62 32.97
N GLY A 21 -17.37 2.65 33.18
CA GLY A 21 -16.53 1.44 33.16
C GLY A 21 -16.14 0.94 31.74
N VAL A 22 -16.67 1.55 30.67
CA VAL A 22 -16.38 1.16 29.28
C VAL A 22 -15.35 2.13 28.68
N LEU A 23 -14.31 1.57 28.03
CA LEU A 23 -13.31 2.36 27.30
C LEU A 23 -13.99 3.04 26.10
N SER A 24 -14.05 4.36 26.12
CA SER A 24 -14.72 5.19 25.12
C SER A 24 -13.74 5.92 24.19
N ALA A 25 -12.53 6.19 24.65
CA ALA A 25 -11.45 6.73 23.82
C ALA A 25 -10.09 6.24 24.29
N GLY A 26 -9.08 6.30 23.40
CA GLY A 26 -7.74 5.88 23.75
C GLY A 26 -6.68 6.37 22.75
N CYS A 27 -5.45 6.48 23.22
CA CYS A 27 -4.29 6.68 22.36
C CYS A 27 -3.04 6.02 22.98
N LEU A 28 -2.07 5.77 22.11
CA LEU A 28 -0.72 5.43 22.45
C LEU A 28 0.16 6.65 22.20
N ILE A 29 0.94 7.08 23.16
CA ILE A 29 1.93 8.14 22.99
C ILE A 29 3.30 7.48 22.99
N ALA A 30 4.02 7.60 21.87
CA ALA A 30 5.42 7.23 21.77
C ALA A 30 6.27 8.45 22.13
N TRP A 31 7.21 8.29 23.08
CA TRP A 31 8.08 9.35 23.56
C TRP A 31 9.45 9.23 22.91
N THR A 32 9.97 10.35 22.39
CA THR A 32 11.30 10.44 21.80
C THR A 32 12.05 11.65 22.36
N ARG A 33 13.37 11.55 22.48
CA ARG A 33 14.20 12.69 22.90
C ARG A 33 14.44 13.64 21.75
N GLY A 34 13.80 14.80 21.82
CA GLY A 34 14.12 15.95 21.00
C GLY A 34 15.27 16.78 21.59
N ARG A 35 15.64 17.85 20.90
CA ARG A 35 16.75 18.73 21.33
C ARG A 35 16.48 19.53 22.60
N LEU A 36 15.23 19.89 22.85
CA LEU A 36 14.81 20.76 23.97
C LEU A 36 14.03 19.99 25.04
N GLY A 37 13.99 18.69 24.93
CA GLY A 37 13.30 17.81 25.88
C GLY A 37 12.56 16.69 25.19
N LEU A 38 11.74 15.98 25.95
CA LEU A 38 10.96 14.87 25.45
C LEU A 38 9.80 15.38 24.59
N GLU A 39 9.53 14.71 23.50
CA GLU A 39 8.42 14.98 22.58
C GLU A 39 7.56 13.72 22.43
N GLY A 40 6.24 13.87 22.43
CA GLY A 40 5.28 12.78 22.26
C GLY A 40 4.73 12.73 20.85
N SER A 41 4.52 11.52 20.33
CA SER A 41 3.91 11.26 19.02
C SER A 41 2.73 10.30 19.17
N ILE A 42 1.58 10.65 18.58
CA ILE A 42 0.38 9.81 18.53
C ILE A 42 0.05 9.53 17.07
N TRP A 43 0.38 8.34 16.60
CA TRP A 43 0.17 7.94 15.21
C TRP A 43 -1.24 7.42 14.98
N LEU A 44 -1.93 7.95 13.97
CA LEU A 44 -3.29 7.60 13.57
C LEU A 44 -4.31 7.66 14.72
N GLY A 45 -4.08 8.59 15.65
CA GLY A 45 -4.90 8.82 16.85
C GLY A 45 -4.90 10.28 17.29
N PRO A 46 -5.55 10.60 18.40
CA PRO A 46 -6.27 9.70 19.32
C PRO A 46 -7.52 9.09 18.71
N LEU A 47 -7.88 7.88 19.16
CA LEU A 47 -9.11 7.21 18.78
C LEU A 47 -10.23 7.67 19.73
N CYS A 48 -11.11 8.53 19.25
CA CYS A 48 -12.31 8.98 19.97
C CYS A 48 -13.45 9.24 18.98
N ALA A 49 -14.67 9.10 19.45
CA ALA A 49 -15.85 9.49 18.67
C ALA A 49 -15.89 11.01 18.51
N LEU A 50 -16.11 11.48 17.28
CA LEU A 50 -16.03 12.91 16.94
C LEU A 50 -17.35 13.64 17.17
N ASP A 51 -18.45 12.90 17.27
CA ASP A 51 -19.78 13.39 17.63
C ASP A 51 -19.91 13.70 19.13
N ASP A 52 -18.88 13.41 19.92
CA ASP A 52 -18.80 13.75 21.35
C ASP A 52 -17.62 14.70 21.64
N PRO A 53 -17.79 16.02 21.55
CA PRO A 53 -16.73 16.99 21.80
C PRO A 53 -16.09 16.88 23.19
N LYS A 54 -16.87 16.46 24.21
CA LYS A 54 -16.39 16.26 25.58
C LYS A 54 -15.38 15.11 25.66
N LEU A 55 -15.53 14.12 24.77
CA LEU A 55 -14.62 12.99 24.74
C LEU A 55 -13.21 13.40 24.29
N LEU A 56 -13.12 14.25 23.24
CA LEU A 56 -11.85 14.83 22.78
C LEU A 56 -11.22 15.73 23.88
N GLU A 57 -12.04 16.51 24.59
CA GLU A 57 -11.58 17.34 25.72
C GLU A 57 -10.96 16.48 26.84
N HIS A 58 -11.66 15.42 27.26
CA HIS A 58 -11.16 14.50 28.30
C HIS A 58 -9.88 13.78 27.85
N MET A 59 -9.84 13.31 26.59
CA MET A 59 -8.65 12.71 26.01
C MET A 59 -7.48 13.68 25.99
N THR A 60 -7.69 14.91 25.54
CA THR A 60 -6.66 15.98 25.53
C THR A 60 -6.15 16.29 26.94
N ARG A 61 -7.04 16.29 27.93
CA ARG A 61 -6.65 16.47 29.34
C ARG A 61 -5.74 15.32 29.81
N GLY A 62 -6.09 14.08 29.51
CA GLY A 62 -5.26 12.90 29.83
C GLY A 62 -3.89 12.95 29.14
N ILE A 63 -3.84 13.28 27.86
CA ILE A 63 -2.59 13.46 27.10
C ILE A 63 -1.72 14.56 27.72
N ARG A 64 -2.33 15.72 28.06
CA ARG A 64 -1.62 16.85 28.70
C ARG A 64 -1.05 16.48 30.06
N LEU A 65 -1.79 15.69 30.84
CA LEU A 65 -1.33 15.21 32.14
C LEU A 65 -0.13 14.27 32.02
N ALA A 66 -0.19 13.31 31.09
CA ALA A 66 0.92 12.41 30.82
C ALA A 66 2.17 13.17 30.35
N ALA A 67 2.01 14.10 29.42
CA ALA A 67 3.10 14.94 28.94
C ALA A 67 3.75 15.81 30.02
N ARG A 68 2.94 16.38 30.94
CA ARG A 68 3.45 17.15 32.07
C ARG A 68 4.24 16.28 33.06
N ARG A 69 3.77 15.08 33.37
CA ARG A 69 4.47 14.13 34.26
C ARG A 69 5.85 13.74 33.70
N ARG A 70 5.99 13.71 32.39
CA ARG A 70 7.24 13.42 31.72
C ARG A 70 8.08 14.65 31.38
N HIS A 71 7.63 15.85 31.79
CA HIS A 71 8.27 17.12 31.43
C HIS A 71 8.47 17.31 29.92
N ALA A 72 7.57 16.73 29.12
CA ALA A 72 7.62 16.82 27.67
C ALA A 72 7.37 18.26 27.18
N VAL A 73 7.93 18.61 26.05
CA VAL A 73 7.79 19.93 25.40
C VAL A 73 6.44 20.06 24.71
N SER A 74 6.05 19.01 24.00
CA SER A 74 4.81 18.94 23.21
C SER A 74 4.39 17.49 22.94
N VAL A 75 3.15 17.33 22.48
CA VAL A 75 2.66 16.08 21.89
C VAL A 75 2.09 16.40 20.52
N THR A 76 2.52 15.71 19.48
CA THR A 76 1.97 15.83 18.12
C THR A 76 1.15 14.59 17.80
N CYS A 77 -0.04 14.79 17.27
CA CYS A 77 -0.89 13.70 16.78
C CYS A 77 -1.18 13.85 15.29
N TRP A 78 -1.40 12.72 14.64
CA TRP A 78 -1.86 12.59 13.24
C TRP A 78 -3.17 11.82 13.25
N PRO A 79 -4.33 12.48 13.43
CA PRO A 79 -5.62 11.79 13.49
C PRO A 79 -5.93 11.09 12.18
N ASN A 80 -6.42 9.85 12.26
CA ASN A 80 -6.93 9.11 11.09
C ASN A 80 -8.37 9.54 10.78
N ILE A 81 -8.53 10.80 10.39
CA ILE A 81 -9.81 11.43 10.15
C ILE A 81 -9.76 12.11 8.79
N GLU A 82 -10.74 11.79 7.93
CA GLU A 82 -10.90 12.42 6.63
C GLU A 82 -11.24 13.91 6.82
N TYR A 83 -10.43 14.79 6.19
CA TYR A 83 -10.69 16.20 6.10
C TYR A 83 -11.45 16.55 4.82
N GLN A 84 -11.00 15.95 3.69
CA GLN A 84 -11.57 16.16 2.38
C GLN A 84 -11.43 14.92 1.54
N ARG A 85 -12.45 14.60 0.78
CA ARG A 85 -12.41 13.57 -0.25
C ARG A 85 -12.15 14.19 -1.61
N HIS A 86 -11.40 13.46 -2.46
CA HIS A 86 -11.10 13.88 -3.84
C HIS A 86 -11.39 12.72 -4.79
N ASP A 87 -11.80 13.06 -6.02
CA ASP A 87 -11.94 12.06 -7.08
C ASP A 87 -10.58 11.51 -7.56
N ALA A 88 -10.63 10.68 -8.59
CA ALA A 88 -9.41 10.07 -9.14
C ALA A 88 -8.46 11.09 -9.78
N GLU A 89 -8.94 12.22 -10.18
CA GLU A 89 -8.20 13.32 -10.81
C GLU A 89 -7.71 14.37 -9.80
N GLY A 90 -8.11 14.22 -8.51
CA GLY A 90 -7.74 15.14 -7.43
C GLY A 90 -8.71 16.30 -7.22
N ASN A 91 -9.87 16.29 -7.89
CA ASN A 91 -10.88 17.32 -7.64
C ASN A 91 -11.62 17.03 -6.34
N PRO A 92 -11.91 18.05 -5.49
CA PRO A 92 -12.59 17.84 -4.23
C PRO A 92 -14.03 17.36 -4.42
N ILE A 93 -14.45 16.40 -3.61
CA ILE A 93 -15.82 15.88 -3.53
C ILE A 93 -16.45 16.39 -2.24
N GLY A 94 -17.50 17.19 -2.34
CA GLY A 94 -18.17 17.79 -1.19
C GLY A 94 -17.39 18.96 -0.59
N VAL A 95 -17.63 19.24 0.70
CA VAL A 95 -16.98 20.29 1.46
C VAL A 95 -16.03 19.72 2.50
N PRO A 96 -14.90 20.40 2.80
CA PRO A 96 -13.96 19.93 3.82
C PRO A 96 -14.60 19.95 5.21
N ASP A 97 -14.26 18.98 6.05
CA ASP A 97 -14.70 18.94 7.45
C ASP A 97 -13.84 19.86 8.33
N THR A 98 -14.23 21.15 8.37
CA THR A 98 -13.55 22.14 9.20
C THR A 98 -13.90 22.00 10.70
N MET A 99 -15.04 21.38 11.03
CA MET A 99 -15.50 21.23 12.44
C MET A 99 -14.48 20.45 13.27
N ILE A 100 -13.81 19.50 12.66
CA ILE A 100 -12.77 18.70 13.32
C ILE A 100 -11.58 19.58 13.75
N LEU A 101 -11.15 20.50 12.88
CA LEU A 101 -10.04 21.41 13.19
C LEU A 101 -10.42 22.37 14.33
N ASP A 102 -11.66 22.83 14.34
CA ASP A 102 -12.17 23.72 15.38
C ASP A 102 -12.29 22.98 16.73
N ALA A 103 -12.70 21.70 16.72
CA ALA A 103 -12.72 20.87 17.91
C ALA A 103 -11.30 20.65 18.48
N TYR A 104 -10.29 20.39 17.66
CA TYR A 104 -8.91 20.30 18.11
C TYR A 104 -8.39 21.64 18.64
N ARG A 105 -8.67 22.74 17.94
CA ARG A 105 -8.26 24.11 18.36
C ARG A 105 -8.86 24.48 19.70
N SER A 106 -10.16 24.22 19.93
CA SER A 106 -10.84 24.50 21.20
C SER A 106 -10.22 23.74 22.39
N CYS A 107 -9.65 22.56 22.15
CA CYS A 107 -8.90 21.79 23.14
C CYS A 107 -7.44 22.25 23.31
N GLY A 108 -7.00 23.25 22.56
CA GLY A 108 -5.65 23.84 22.66
C GLY A 108 -4.59 23.19 21.77
N TRP A 109 -5.01 22.38 20.79
CA TRP A 109 -4.13 21.86 19.74
C TRP A 109 -3.87 22.94 18.68
N LYS A 110 -2.67 22.93 18.10
CA LYS A 110 -2.29 23.79 16.99
C LYS A 110 -2.16 22.93 15.75
N HIS A 111 -2.96 23.18 14.73
CA HIS A 111 -2.82 22.56 13.42
C HIS A 111 -1.54 23.03 12.74
N GLN A 112 -0.79 22.11 12.13
CA GLN A 112 0.53 22.37 11.55
C GLN A 112 0.48 22.79 10.08
N GLY A 113 -0.72 23.03 9.54
CA GLY A 113 -0.93 23.33 8.12
C GLY A 113 -1.23 22.08 7.29
N PHE A 114 -1.49 22.32 6.04
CA PHE A 114 -1.75 21.30 5.06
C PHE A 114 -0.54 21.16 4.15
N ASP A 115 -0.03 19.93 4.07
CA ASP A 115 1.12 19.56 3.27
C ASP A 115 0.75 18.54 2.18
N THR A 116 1.60 18.48 1.16
CA THR A 116 1.63 17.44 0.13
C THR A 116 2.96 16.69 0.21
N GLY A 117 3.09 15.62 -0.54
CA GLY A 117 4.24 14.72 -0.46
C GLY A 117 4.03 13.58 0.53
N TYR A 118 4.98 12.66 0.57
CA TYR A 118 4.94 11.57 1.56
C TYR A 118 5.25 12.11 2.95
N GLY A 119 4.36 11.83 3.90
CA GLY A 119 4.55 12.21 5.30
C GLY A 119 5.73 11.46 5.93
N LYS A 120 6.53 12.17 6.75
CA LYS A 120 7.67 11.57 7.46
C LYS A 120 7.26 10.55 8.52
N VAL A 121 6.08 10.72 9.10
CA VAL A 121 5.54 9.87 10.18
C VAL A 121 4.28 9.17 9.73
N VAL A 122 3.28 9.92 9.26
CA VAL A 122 2.00 9.43 8.76
C VAL A 122 1.70 10.10 7.42
N ASN A 123 1.27 9.32 6.44
CA ASN A 123 0.83 9.88 5.17
C ASN A 123 -0.49 10.62 5.38
N ARG A 124 -0.54 11.87 4.96
CA ARG A 124 -1.75 12.69 5.01
C ARG A 124 -2.74 12.32 3.90
N TRP A 125 -2.27 11.85 2.77
CA TRP A 125 -3.06 11.47 1.63
C TRP A 125 -3.03 9.96 1.43
N ASN A 126 -4.23 9.34 1.34
CA ASN A 126 -4.39 7.91 1.13
C ASN A 126 -5.26 7.63 -0.08
N TRP A 127 -4.99 6.54 -0.78
CA TRP A 127 -5.83 6.05 -1.86
C TRP A 127 -6.76 4.96 -1.34
N ILE A 128 -8.04 5.14 -1.51
CA ILE A 128 -9.08 4.27 -0.95
C ILE A 128 -9.91 3.66 -2.07
N ARG A 129 -10.15 2.35 -1.96
CA ARG A 129 -11.08 1.61 -2.79
C ARG A 129 -12.25 1.10 -1.95
N THR A 130 -13.49 1.34 -2.38
CA THR A 130 -14.72 0.74 -1.84
C THR A 130 -15.26 -0.33 -2.79
N PHE A 131 -16.14 -1.21 -2.30
CA PHE A 131 -16.61 -2.38 -3.05
C PHE A 131 -18.11 -2.36 -3.29
N ASP A 132 -18.73 -1.18 -3.32
CA ASP A 132 -20.16 -1.02 -3.60
C ASP A 132 -20.47 -1.57 -5.00
N GLY A 133 -21.44 -2.52 -5.07
CA GLY A 133 -21.80 -3.20 -6.32
C GLY A 133 -20.83 -4.27 -6.82
N ILE A 134 -19.68 -4.49 -6.16
CA ILE A 134 -18.72 -5.55 -6.48
C ILE A 134 -19.11 -6.84 -5.76
N LYS A 135 -19.45 -7.88 -6.53
CA LYS A 135 -19.95 -9.15 -5.99
C LYS A 135 -19.00 -10.33 -6.19
N ASP A 136 -18.16 -10.23 -7.19
CA ASP A 136 -17.28 -11.31 -7.64
C ASP A 136 -16.06 -10.77 -8.37
N GLU A 137 -15.16 -11.68 -8.76
CA GLU A 137 -13.95 -11.34 -9.51
C GLU A 137 -14.23 -10.65 -10.84
N LYS A 138 -15.30 -11.05 -11.56
CA LYS A 138 -15.67 -10.49 -12.86
C LYS A 138 -16.03 -9.01 -12.73
N THR A 139 -16.86 -8.67 -11.76
CA THR A 139 -17.27 -7.29 -11.47
C THR A 139 -16.10 -6.48 -10.93
N LEU A 140 -15.22 -7.07 -10.11
CA LEU A 140 -14.00 -6.44 -9.64
C LEU A 140 -13.06 -6.08 -10.80
N LEU A 141 -12.77 -7.03 -11.69
CA LEU A 141 -11.93 -6.78 -12.88
C LEU A 141 -12.56 -5.75 -13.82
N ALA A 142 -13.87 -5.79 -14.02
CA ALA A 142 -14.58 -4.85 -14.88
C ALA A 142 -14.48 -3.40 -14.39
N SER A 143 -14.36 -3.19 -13.07
CA SER A 143 -14.24 -1.87 -12.47
C SER A 143 -12.85 -1.21 -12.66
N TYR A 144 -11.82 -1.98 -12.99
CA TYR A 144 -10.48 -1.45 -13.18
C TYR A 144 -10.32 -0.68 -14.49
N LYS A 145 -9.40 0.28 -14.53
CA LYS A 145 -8.98 0.92 -15.79
C LYS A 145 -8.46 -0.15 -16.77
N PRO A 146 -8.63 0.05 -18.09
CA PRO A 146 -8.28 -0.98 -19.09
C PRO A 146 -6.84 -1.52 -18.96
N ARG A 147 -5.87 -0.64 -18.70
CA ARG A 147 -4.45 -1.01 -18.53
C ARG A 147 -4.25 -1.93 -17.31
N THR A 148 -4.89 -1.65 -16.19
CA THR A 148 -4.76 -2.46 -14.97
C THR A 148 -5.42 -3.82 -15.15
N ARG A 149 -6.61 -3.87 -15.77
CA ARG A 149 -7.27 -5.12 -16.14
C ARG A 149 -6.39 -5.98 -17.06
N TRP A 150 -5.77 -5.35 -18.07
CA TRP A 150 -4.79 -6.03 -18.92
C TRP A 150 -3.61 -6.55 -18.10
N SER A 151 -3.04 -5.76 -17.18
CA SER A 151 -1.91 -6.17 -16.34
C SER A 151 -2.24 -7.38 -15.47
N VAL A 152 -3.42 -7.41 -14.84
CA VAL A 152 -3.88 -8.56 -14.04
C VAL A 152 -4.02 -9.82 -14.92
N ASN A 153 -4.68 -9.71 -16.09
CA ASN A 153 -4.84 -10.84 -17.01
C ASN A 153 -3.49 -11.29 -17.57
N ARG A 154 -2.59 -10.36 -17.89
CA ARG A 154 -1.23 -10.68 -18.34
C ARG A 154 -0.46 -11.46 -17.29
N ALA A 155 -0.52 -11.08 -16.02
CA ALA A 155 0.12 -11.82 -14.94
C ALA A 155 -0.42 -13.25 -14.85
N LYS A 156 -1.74 -13.43 -14.84
CA LYS A 156 -2.38 -14.76 -14.81
C LYS A 156 -1.93 -15.64 -15.99
N THR A 157 -1.95 -15.09 -17.20
CA THR A 157 -1.55 -15.84 -18.41
C THR A 157 -0.04 -16.05 -18.53
N SER A 158 0.77 -15.32 -17.76
CA SER A 158 2.23 -15.48 -17.72
C SER A 158 2.72 -16.38 -16.59
N GLY A 159 1.82 -17.18 -15.98
CA GLY A 159 2.18 -18.16 -14.97
C GLY A 159 2.48 -17.56 -13.58
N VAL A 160 2.02 -16.33 -13.33
CA VAL A 160 2.13 -15.74 -11.97
C VAL A 160 1.04 -16.31 -11.09
N GLN A 161 1.43 -16.81 -9.91
CA GLN A 161 0.54 -17.30 -8.85
C GLN A 161 0.80 -16.55 -7.55
N ILE A 162 -0.23 -16.43 -6.71
CA ILE A 162 -0.13 -15.73 -5.42
C ILE A 162 -0.24 -16.72 -4.29
N ARG A 163 0.80 -16.75 -3.44
CA ARG A 163 0.90 -17.56 -2.24
C ARG A 163 0.93 -16.68 -1.01
N GLU A 164 0.26 -17.09 0.06
CA GLU A 164 0.44 -16.50 1.39
C GLU A 164 1.67 -17.13 2.06
N LEU A 165 2.50 -16.28 2.68
CA LEU A 165 3.74 -16.69 3.33
C LEU A 165 3.50 -17.11 4.78
N THR A 166 4.21 -18.15 5.19
CA THR A 166 4.34 -18.56 6.59
C THR A 166 5.41 -17.72 7.30
N ALA A 167 5.57 -17.91 8.60
CA ALA A 167 6.62 -17.23 9.37
C ALA A 167 8.03 -17.59 8.88
N ASP A 168 8.22 -18.81 8.37
CA ASP A 168 9.52 -19.30 7.89
C ASP A 168 9.93 -18.71 6.54
N ASP A 169 8.96 -18.22 5.78
CA ASP A 169 9.17 -17.61 4.45
C ASP A 169 9.49 -16.10 4.49
N LEU A 170 9.43 -15.44 5.66
CA LEU A 170 9.53 -13.98 5.77
C LEU A 170 10.90 -13.41 5.37
N GLY A 171 11.95 -14.22 5.38
CA GLY A 171 13.25 -13.85 4.83
C GLY A 171 13.18 -13.50 3.34
N MET A 172 12.36 -14.24 2.57
CA MET A 172 12.14 -13.97 1.15
C MET A 172 11.39 -12.63 0.95
N PHE A 173 10.37 -12.37 1.77
CA PHE A 173 9.66 -11.08 1.77
C PHE A 173 10.61 -9.92 2.03
N ALA A 174 11.40 -9.99 3.11
CA ALA A 174 12.37 -8.96 3.49
C ALA A 174 13.41 -8.72 2.38
N SER A 175 13.91 -9.78 1.73
CA SER A 175 14.87 -9.67 0.63
C SER A 175 14.33 -8.88 -0.56
N ILE A 176 13.07 -9.13 -0.98
CA ILE A 176 12.44 -8.41 -2.11
C ILE A 176 12.20 -6.95 -1.73
N GLU A 177 11.72 -6.69 -0.51
CA GLU A 177 11.50 -5.33 -0.04
C GLU A 177 12.81 -4.54 0.07
N GLN A 178 13.89 -5.14 0.60
CA GLN A 178 15.21 -4.51 0.66
C GLN A 178 15.74 -4.10 -0.71
N LYS A 179 15.60 -4.96 -1.73
CA LYS A 179 15.99 -4.62 -3.10
C LYS A 179 15.17 -3.44 -3.64
N THR A 180 13.88 -3.41 -3.31
CA THR A 180 12.99 -2.30 -3.68
C THR A 180 13.38 -1.01 -2.97
N ALA A 181 13.67 -1.08 -1.67
CA ALA A 181 14.07 0.04 -0.84
C ALA A 181 15.38 0.69 -1.33
N ARG A 182 16.40 -0.12 -1.62
CA ARG A 182 17.67 0.35 -2.19
C ARG A 182 17.45 1.12 -3.49
N ARG A 183 16.57 0.61 -4.36
CA ARG A 183 16.27 1.28 -5.64
C ARG A 183 15.52 2.59 -5.46
N ARG A 184 14.64 2.68 -4.46
CA ARG A 184 13.76 3.84 -4.23
C ARG A 184 14.26 4.80 -3.16
N GLY A 185 15.38 4.50 -2.49
CA GLY A 185 16.01 5.39 -1.52
C GLY A 185 15.33 5.46 -0.15
N PHE A 186 14.56 4.44 0.24
CA PHE A 186 13.98 4.36 1.59
C PHE A 186 14.63 3.26 2.45
N THR A 187 14.42 3.31 3.76
CA THR A 187 14.95 2.31 4.70
C THR A 187 14.00 1.12 4.77
N ALA A 188 14.46 -0.05 4.33
CA ALA A 188 13.72 -1.30 4.48
C ALA A 188 13.78 -1.82 5.92
N ARG A 189 12.76 -2.58 6.29
CA ARG A 189 12.75 -3.36 7.53
C ARG A 189 13.44 -4.70 7.31
N ASP A 190 13.97 -5.29 8.39
CA ASP A 190 14.62 -6.61 8.36
C ASP A 190 13.60 -7.75 8.54
N GLU A 191 14.05 -8.99 8.38
CA GLU A 191 13.23 -10.19 8.59
C GLU A 191 12.71 -10.27 10.02
N ASN A 192 13.50 -9.90 11.02
CA ASN A 192 13.10 -9.94 12.43
C ASN A 192 11.94 -8.99 12.72
N TYR A 193 11.90 -7.83 12.06
CA TYR A 193 10.76 -6.93 12.13
C TYR A 193 9.50 -7.59 11.61
N TYR A 194 9.54 -8.23 10.42
CA TYR A 194 8.38 -8.89 9.82
C TYR A 194 7.94 -10.12 10.59
N ARG A 195 8.86 -10.86 11.19
CA ARG A 195 8.57 -11.98 12.07
C ARG A 195 7.79 -11.53 13.31
N ARG A 196 8.29 -10.51 14.03
CA ARG A 196 7.57 -9.91 15.16
C ARG A 196 6.22 -9.33 14.75
N PHE A 197 6.15 -8.73 13.55
CA PHE A 197 4.89 -8.21 13.00
C PHE A 197 3.86 -9.35 12.82
N LYS A 198 4.25 -10.44 12.19
CA LYS A 198 3.39 -11.63 12.00
C LYS A 198 2.95 -12.24 13.34
N GLU A 199 3.85 -12.37 14.29
CA GLU A 199 3.53 -12.85 15.64
C GLU A 199 2.51 -11.93 16.35
N THR A 200 2.69 -10.62 16.26
CA THR A 200 1.81 -9.64 16.93
C THR A 200 0.43 -9.57 16.31
N PHE A 201 0.33 -9.56 14.98
CA PHE A 201 -0.93 -9.41 14.25
C PHE A 201 -1.60 -10.76 13.93
N GLY A 202 -0.86 -11.85 13.96
CA GLY A 202 -1.36 -13.21 13.72
C GLY A 202 -2.03 -13.35 12.35
N SER A 203 -3.26 -13.85 12.35
CA SER A 203 -4.07 -14.03 11.13
C SER A 203 -4.49 -12.73 10.45
N ARG A 204 -4.32 -11.58 11.09
CA ARG A 204 -4.62 -10.26 10.52
C ARG A 204 -3.49 -9.70 9.65
N ALA A 205 -2.30 -10.29 9.67
CA ALA A 205 -1.18 -9.92 8.82
C ALA A 205 -1.03 -10.93 7.67
N HIS A 206 -1.38 -10.51 6.46
CA HIS A 206 -1.33 -11.33 5.25
C HIS A 206 -0.09 -10.96 4.44
N PHE A 207 0.96 -11.73 4.59
CA PHE A 207 2.16 -11.62 3.76
C PHE A 207 1.95 -12.44 2.50
N MET A 208 1.85 -11.79 1.35
CA MET A 208 1.61 -12.45 0.07
C MET A 208 2.82 -12.31 -0.84
N LEU A 209 3.12 -13.38 -1.57
CA LEU A 209 4.19 -13.46 -2.56
C LEU A 209 3.59 -13.79 -3.92
N ALA A 210 4.02 -13.06 -4.94
CA ALA A 210 3.78 -13.40 -6.33
C ALA A 210 4.98 -14.17 -6.87
N GLU A 211 4.74 -15.38 -7.31
CA GLU A 211 5.73 -16.32 -7.85
C GLU A 211 5.42 -16.60 -9.32
N ILE A 212 6.45 -16.60 -10.17
CA ILE A 212 6.33 -17.03 -11.56
C ILE A 212 6.64 -18.52 -11.60
N HIS A 213 5.65 -19.32 -11.93
CA HIS A 213 5.78 -20.77 -12.11
C HIS A 213 6.32 -21.07 -13.50
N ALA A 214 7.62 -20.84 -13.68
CA ALA A 214 8.29 -20.91 -14.98
C ALA A 214 8.27 -22.31 -15.59
N GLY A 215 8.35 -23.36 -14.78
CA GLY A 215 8.24 -24.75 -15.24
C GLY A 215 6.86 -25.07 -15.81
N GLU A 216 5.79 -24.69 -15.09
CA GLU A 216 4.42 -24.88 -15.56
C GLU A 216 4.11 -24.03 -16.81
N LEU A 217 4.61 -22.77 -16.82
CA LEU A 217 4.49 -21.89 -17.98
C LEU A 217 5.14 -22.52 -19.22
N LEU A 218 6.36 -23.03 -19.10
CA LEU A 218 7.08 -23.67 -20.18
C LEU A 218 6.32 -24.91 -20.71
N THR A 219 5.87 -25.79 -19.82
CA THR A 219 5.10 -26.99 -20.17
C THR A 219 3.84 -26.62 -20.94
N ARG A 220 3.08 -25.63 -20.46
CA ARG A 220 1.86 -25.16 -21.13
C ARG A 220 2.13 -24.55 -22.50
N LEU A 221 3.13 -23.68 -22.62
CA LEU A 221 3.47 -23.04 -23.90
C LEU A 221 3.99 -24.07 -24.92
N THR A 222 4.73 -25.09 -24.47
CA THR A 222 5.16 -26.20 -25.35
C THR A 222 3.95 -26.95 -25.91
N ALA A 223 3.01 -27.33 -25.03
CA ALA A 223 1.80 -28.02 -25.51
C ALA A 223 0.92 -27.16 -26.43
N GLU A 224 0.87 -25.83 -26.20
CA GLU A 224 0.17 -24.92 -27.12
C GLU A 224 0.88 -24.79 -28.46
N TYR A 225 2.20 -24.75 -28.46
CA TYR A 225 3.03 -24.74 -29.69
C TYR A 225 2.84 -26.00 -30.52
N ASP A 226 2.93 -27.18 -29.89
CA ASP A 226 2.79 -28.47 -30.54
C ASP A 226 1.43 -28.60 -31.25
N LYS A 227 0.34 -28.18 -30.57
CA LYS A 227 -1.01 -28.14 -31.15
C LYS A 227 -1.11 -27.21 -32.38
N LEU A 228 -0.44 -26.05 -32.32
CA LEU A 228 -0.44 -25.13 -33.48
C LEU A 228 0.39 -25.68 -34.61
N ALA A 229 1.51 -26.36 -34.35
CA ALA A 229 2.35 -27.01 -35.34
C ALA A 229 1.60 -28.15 -36.04
N GLU A 230 0.95 -29.03 -35.27
CA GLU A 230 0.10 -30.10 -35.84
C GLU A 230 -1.00 -29.54 -36.76
N ARG A 231 -1.64 -28.44 -36.33
CA ARG A 231 -2.68 -27.79 -37.13
C ARG A 231 -2.13 -27.16 -38.42
N LEU A 232 -0.91 -26.61 -38.38
CA LEU A 232 -0.23 -26.09 -39.55
C LEU A 232 0.02 -27.21 -40.58
N ASP A 233 0.52 -28.35 -40.11
CA ASP A 233 0.81 -29.50 -40.99
C ASP A 233 -0.46 -30.05 -41.66
N LEU A 234 -1.57 -30.12 -40.91
CA LEU A 234 -2.87 -30.49 -41.46
C LEU A 234 -3.35 -29.50 -42.54
N LEU A 235 -3.17 -28.18 -42.31
CA LEU A 235 -3.56 -27.17 -43.30
C LEU A 235 -2.68 -27.21 -44.54
N ARG A 236 -1.38 -27.51 -44.43
CA ARG A 236 -0.47 -27.70 -45.55
C ARG A 236 -0.89 -28.88 -46.41
N THR A 237 -1.19 -30.02 -45.76
CA THR A 237 -1.70 -31.22 -46.48
C THR A 237 -3.04 -30.93 -47.16
N GLN A 238 -3.94 -30.18 -46.51
CA GLN A 238 -5.21 -29.78 -47.14
C GLN A 238 -5.00 -28.83 -48.32
N TYR A 239 -4.05 -27.91 -48.23
CA TYR A 239 -3.72 -26.99 -49.33
C TYR A 239 -3.11 -27.70 -50.52
N GLU A 240 -2.24 -28.67 -50.27
CA GLU A 240 -1.67 -29.51 -51.35
C GLU A 240 -2.76 -30.28 -52.10
N ASN A 241 -3.75 -30.81 -51.39
CA ASN A 241 -4.85 -31.56 -52.02
C ASN A 241 -5.93 -30.66 -52.66
N HIS A 242 -6.21 -29.50 -52.05
CA HIS A 242 -7.25 -28.55 -52.47
C HIS A 242 -6.78 -27.11 -52.26
N PRO A 243 -6.00 -26.51 -53.19
CA PRO A 243 -5.46 -25.17 -53.04
C PRO A 243 -6.56 -24.11 -53.12
N THR A 244 -6.87 -23.48 -51.96
CA THR A 244 -7.83 -22.37 -51.87
C THR A 244 -7.20 -21.18 -51.16
N SER A 245 -7.60 -19.96 -51.52
CA SER A 245 -7.14 -18.72 -50.86
C SER A 245 -7.51 -18.69 -49.37
N ARG A 246 -8.57 -19.39 -48.98
CA ARG A 246 -9.00 -19.49 -47.58
C ARG A 246 -8.01 -20.32 -46.77
N ILE A 247 -7.62 -21.51 -47.26
CA ILE A 247 -6.66 -22.38 -46.58
C ILE A 247 -5.30 -21.67 -46.47
N LYS A 248 -4.87 -21.00 -47.57
CA LYS A 248 -3.62 -20.24 -47.56
C LYS A 248 -3.60 -19.14 -46.49
N ARG A 249 -4.67 -18.37 -46.32
CA ARG A 249 -4.78 -17.37 -45.25
C ARG A 249 -4.70 -17.99 -43.85
N GLN A 250 -5.35 -19.13 -43.64
CA GLN A 250 -5.28 -19.84 -42.36
C GLN A 250 -3.86 -20.36 -42.06
N GLU A 251 -3.15 -20.88 -43.07
CA GLU A 251 -1.76 -21.27 -42.95
C GLU A 251 -0.86 -20.09 -42.54
N ASP A 252 -1.00 -18.95 -43.25
CA ASP A 252 -0.23 -17.73 -42.98
C ASP A 252 -0.53 -17.18 -41.55
N ASP A 253 -1.78 -17.25 -41.10
CA ASP A 253 -2.18 -16.83 -39.75
C ASP A 253 -1.56 -17.73 -38.67
N ILE A 254 -1.59 -19.06 -38.86
CA ILE A 254 -0.98 -20.00 -37.91
C ILE A 254 0.55 -19.87 -37.91
N THR A 255 1.16 -19.68 -39.08
CA THR A 255 2.61 -19.47 -39.18
C THR A 255 3.05 -18.23 -38.38
N ARG A 256 2.31 -17.12 -38.49
CA ARG A 256 2.58 -15.92 -37.66
C ARG A 256 2.42 -16.19 -36.17
N ASN A 257 1.39 -16.95 -35.81
CA ASN A 257 1.14 -17.31 -34.41
C ASN A 257 2.24 -18.20 -33.85
N LEU A 258 2.75 -19.17 -34.63
CA LEU A 258 3.87 -20.04 -34.25
C LEU A 258 5.16 -19.24 -34.05
N THR A 259 5.48 -18.30 -34.92
CA THR A 259 6.66 -17.42 -34.75
C THR A 259 6.56 -16.60 -33.44
N ALA A 260 5.38 -16.04 -33.15
CA ALA A 260 5.16 -15.33 -31.92
C ALA A 260 5.23 -16.24 -30.66
N MET A 261 4.73 -17.48 -30.78
CA MET A 261 4.79 -18.49 -29.73
C MET A 261 6.22 -18.97 -29.48
N GLU A 262 7.02 -19.14 -30.50
CA GLU A 262 8.43 -19.54 -30.38
C GLU A 262 9.24 -18.51 -29.59
N HIS A 263 9.02 -17.22 -29.82
CA HIS A 263 9.64 -16.17 -28.99
C HIS A 263 9.24 -16.32 -27.52
N ARG A 264 7.95 -16.53 -27.23
CA ARG A 264 7.46 -16.74 -25.86
C ARG A 264 8.02 -18.01 -25.23
N LEU A 265 8.19 -19.08 -25.98
CA LEU A 265 8.83 -20.31 -25.52
C LEU A 265 10.30 -20.08 -25.15
N ASN A 266 11.04 -19.34 -25.95
CA ASN A 266 12.43 -19.03 -25.67
C ASN A 266 12.58 -18.19 -24.39
N GLU A 267 11.70 -17.21 -24.19
CA GLU A 267 11.63 -16.46 -22.94
C GLU A 267 11.32 -17.38 -21.74
N ALA A 268 10.33 -18.29 -21.89
CA ALA A 268 9.96 -19.23 -20.81
C ALA A 268 11.08 -20.23 -20.51
N ARG A 269 11.82 -20.72 -21.53
CA ARG A 269 13.01 -21.58 -21.32
C ARG A 269 14.11 -20.85 -20.57
N ALA A 270 14.42 -19.61 -20.97
CA ALA A 270 15.41 -18.78 -20.29
C ALA A 270 15.00 -18.44 -18.84
N LEU A 271 13.70 -18.32 -18.57
CA LEU A 271 13.19 -18.12 -17.22
C LEU A 271 13.29 -19.42 -16.40
N ALA A 272 12.85 -20.56 -16.95
CA ALA A 272 12.87 -21.87 -16.29
C ALA A 272 14.32 -22.33 -15.97
N SER A 273 15.32 -21.90 -16.75
CA SER A 273 16.73 -22.17 -16.44
C SER A 273 17.22 -21.45 -15.15
N ARG A 274 16.52 -20.40 -14.68
CA ARG A 274 16.82 -19.72 -13.42
C ARG A 274 16.15 -20.38 -12.21
N GLY A 275 15.10 -21.17 -12.45
CA GLY A 275 14.35 -21.89 -11.42
C GLY A 275 12.93 -22.23 -11.90
N SER A 276 12.36 -23.30 -11.36
CA SER A 276 10.98 -23.71 -11.69
C SER A 276 9.93 -22.75 -11.15
N VAL A 277 10.21 -22.15 -9.98
CA VAL A 277 9.38 -21.13 -9.30
C VAL A 277 10.27 -19.95 -8.92
N ILE A 278 9.88 -18.74 -9.32
CA ILE A 278 10.70 -17.54 -9.17
C ILE A 278 9.89 -16.46 -8.45
N PRO A 279 10.34 -16.00 -7.27
CA PRO A 279 9.73 -14.86 -6.59
C PRO A 279 9.87 -13.58 -7.41
N ALA A 280 8.77 -12.85 -7.63
CA ALA A 280 8.76 -11.64 -8.46
C ALA A 280 8.33 -10.38 -7.73
N ALA A 281 7.38 -10.50 -6.79
CA ALA A 281 6.89 -9.37 -6.00
C ALA A 281 6.29 -9.86 -4.69
N CYS A 282 6.21 -8.97 -3.70
CA CYS A 282 5.60 -9.26 -2.40
C CYS A 282 4.74 -8.09 -1.93
N ALA A 283 3.77 -8.37 -1.05
CA ALA A 283 2.92 -7.38 -0.43
C ALA A 283 2.47 -7.82 0.96
N LEU A 284 2.37 -6.86 1.88
CA LEU A 284 1.77 -7.05 3.20
C LEU A 284 0.44 -6.32 3.25
N PHE A 285 -0.63 -7.09 3.50
CA PHE A 285 -1.95 -6.57 3.78
C PHE A 285 -2.27 -6.78 5.26
N VAL A 286 -2.84 -5.75 5.89
CA VAL A 286 -3.19 -5.80 7.32
C VAL A 286 -4.68 -5.62 7.48
N GLU A 287 -5.31 -6.59 8.15
CA GLU A 287 -6.74 -6.56 8.43
C GLU A 287 -7.02 -5.68 9.66
N HIS A 288 -7.76 -4.61 9.45
CA HIS A 288 -8.38 -3.78 10.45
C HIS A 288 -9.88 -4.11 10.59
N ARG A 289 -10.53 -3.57 11.60
CA ARG A 289 -11.96 -3.84 11.83
C ARG A 289 -12.86 -3.43 10.66
N ARG A 290 -12.49 -2.38 9.91
CA ARG A 290 -13.32 -1.79 8.85
C ARG A 290 -12.60 -1.65 7.50
N GLU A 291 -11.33 -2.01 7.43
CA GLU A 291 -10.53 -1.89 6.21
C GLU A 291 -9.40 -2.91 6.14
N ILE A 292 -8.98 -3.21 4.93
CA ILE A 292 -7.69 -3.87 4.65
C ILE A 292 -6.70 -2.78 4.25
N VAL A 293 -5.55 -2.75 4.88
CA VAL A 293 -4.47 -1.80 4.56
C VAL A 293 -3.37 -2.51 3.75
N TYR A 294 -3.11 -2.03 2.54
CA TYR A 294 -1.94 -2.41 1.73
C TYR A 294 -0.73 -1.64 2.24
N LEU A 295 -0.05 -2.20 3.25
CA LEU A 295 0.91 -1.47 4.08
C LEU A 295 2.26 -1.27 3.40
N THR A 296 2.82 -2.32 2.82
CA THR A 296 4.12 -2.26 2.12
C THR A 296 4.19 -3.30 1.01
N ALA A 297 5.04 -3.06 0.02
CA ALA A 297 5.25 -3.96 -1.10
C ALA A 297 6.64 -3.82 -1.71
N GLY A 298 7.10 -4.91 -2.29
CA GLY A 298 8.32 -4.97 -3.07
C GLY A 298 8.11 -5.65 -4.42
N ALA A 299 8.90 -5.24 -5.41
CA ALA A 299 8.90 -5.88 -6.73
C ALA A 299 10.30 -5.89 -7.34
N LEU A 300 10.65 -7.00 -7.97
CA LEU A 300 11.91 -7.18 -8.67
C LEU A 300 11.79 -6.64 -10.10
N PRO A 301 12.60 -5.65 -10.50
CA PRO A 301 12.45 -4.97 -11.79
C PRO A 301 12.70 -5.89 -13.00
N GLU A 302 13.53 -6.91 -12.83
CA GLU A 302 13.83 -7.91 -13.86
C GLU A 302 12.61 -8.74 -14.30
N TYR A 303 11.54 -8.76 -13.47
CA TYR A 303 10.27 -9.46 -13.76
C TYR A 303 9.10 -8.51 -14.03
N ARG A 304 9.39 -7.23 -14.35
CA ARG A 304 8.35 -6.22 -14.58
C ARG A 304 7.35 -6.60 -15.68
N SER A 305 7.81 -7.29 -16.74
CA SER A 305 6.96 -7.73 -17.87
C SER A 305 5.86 -8.72 -17.45
N TYR A 306 6.02 -9.41 -16.32
CA TYR A 306 5.06 -10.37 -15.77
C TYR A 306 3.92 -9.72 -14.97
N GLN A 307 3.98 -8.40 -14.72
CA GLN A 307 2.91 -7.63 -14.05
C GLN A 307 2.50 -8.15 -12.66
N ALA A 308 3.40 -8.85 -11.98
CA ALA A 308 3.15 -9.50 -10.68
C ALA A 308 2.54 -8.58 -9.60
N PRO A 309 2.95 -7.30 -9.44
CA PRO A 309 2.33 -6.40 -8.47
C PRO A 309 0.84 -6.15 -8.71
N ALA A 310 0.39 -6.10 -9.97
CA ALA A 310 -1.01 -5.89 -10.28
C ALA A 310 -1.87 -7.08 -9.85
N LEU A 311 -1.38 -8.31 -10.03
CA LEU A 311 -2.07 -9.51 -9.57
C LEU A 311 -2.07 -9.61 -8.04
N LEU A 312 -0.98 -9.22 -7.35
CA LEU A 312 -0.94 -9.18 -5.88
C LEU A 312 -2.05 -8.31 -5.29
N VAL A 313 -2.20 -7.07 -5.80
CA VAL A 313 -3.24 -6.16 -5.32
C VAL A 313 -4.63 -6.70 -5.66
N HIS A 314 -4.83 -7.23 -6.87
CA HIS A 314 -6.10 -7.84 -7.27
C HIS A 314 -6.49 -9.01 -6.34
N GLU A 315 -5.57 -9.94 -6.09
CA GLU A 315 -5.81 -11.09 -5.20
C GLU A 315 -6.03 -10.64 -3.74
N GLY A 316 -5.31 -9.62 -3.28
CA GLY A 316 -5.55 -9.01 -1.98
C GLY A 316 -6.97 -8.47 -1.85
N MET A 317 -7.46 -7.70 -2.82
CA MET A 317 -8.84 -7.20 -2.86
C MET A 317 -9.86 -8.34 -2.95
N LEU A 318 -9.63 -9.31 -3.85
CA LEU A 318 -10.55 -10.43 -4.07
C LEU A 318 -10.69 -11.30 -2.82
N ARG A 319 -9.56 -11.75 -2.25
CA ARG A 319 -9.55 -12.69 -1.12
C ARG A 319 -9.97 -12.04 0.19
N LEU A 320 -9.56 -10.79 0.43
CA LEU A 320 -9.72 -10.15 1.74
C LEU A 320 -10.96 -9.24 1.83
N CYS A 321 -11.46 -8.71 0.71
CA CYS A 321 -12.62 -7.82 0.69
C CYS A 321 -13.83 -8.47 0.01
N VAL A 322 -13.73 -8.88 -1.26
CA VAL A 322 -14.87 -9.37 -2.03
C VAL A 322 -15.39 -10.70 -1.49
N ASN A 323 -14.51 -11.71 -1.34
CA ASN A 323 -14.93 -13.06 -0.92
C ASN A 323 -15.33 -13.14 0.56
N ARG A 324 -14.87 -12.22 1.40
CA ARG A 324 -15.21 -12.21 2.84
C ARG A 324 -16.44 -11.39 3.19
N SER A 325 -17.05 -10.66 2.22
CA SER A 325 -18.30 -9.88 2.33
C SER A 325 -18.40 -8.90 3.52
N ARG A 326 -17.32 -8.62 4.23
CA ARG A 326 -17.32 -7.85 5.49
C ARG A 326 -16.37 -6.65 5.51
N MET A 327 -15.49 -6.53 4.51
CA MET A 327 -14.53 -5.44 4.46
C MET A 327 -14.95 -4.42 3.38
N PRO A 328 -15.61 -3.33 3.78
CA PRO A 328 -16.19 -2.39 2.82
C PRO A 328 -15.13 -1.56 2.10
N ARG A 329 -13.86 -1.62 2.59
CA ARG A 329 -12.84 -0.68 2.19
C ARG A 329 -11.45 -1.31 2.13
N PHE A 330 -10.71 -0.97 1.09
CA PHE A 330 -9.29 -1.32 0.88
C PHE A 330 -8.48 -0.05 0.79
N ASN A 331 -7.65 0.17 1.80
CA ASN A 331 -6.76 1.32 1.89
C ASN A 331 -5.43 0.97 1.20
N MET A 332 -5.20 1.54 0.03
CA MET A 332 -3.95 1.36 -0.71
C MET A 332 -2.80 2.21 -0.16
N TYR A 333 -3.02 2.87 0.99
CA TYR A 333 -2.06 3.68 1.73
C TYR A 333 -1.58 4.91 0.95
N GLY A 334 -0.43 5.48 1.38
CA GLY A 334 0.04 6.80 1.02
C GLY A 334 0.16 7.10 -0.47
N ILE A 335 -0.29 8.30 -0.83
CA ILE A 335 0.03 9.02 -2.07
C ILE A 335 0.56 10.41 -1.68
N THR A 336 1.14 11.14 -2.63
CA THR A 336 1.68 12.48 -2.37
C THR A 336 0.61 13.57 -2.24
N GLY A 337 -0.60 13.33 -2.77
CA GLY A 337 -1.63 14.37 -2.91
C GLY A 337 -1.34 15.36 -4.04
N VAL A 338 -0.38 15.06 -4.90
CA VAL A 338 -0.05 15.83 -6.11
C VAL A 338 -0.58 15.09 -7.32
N PHE A 339 -1.61 15.64 -7.98
CA PHE A 339 -2.32 14.94 -9.05
C PHE A 339 -1.90 15.40 -10.46
N ASN A 340 -1.47 16.64 -10.61
CA ASN A 340 -1.28 17.28 -11.91
C ASN A 340 0.19 17.55 -12.29
N ASP A 341 1.13 17.10 -11.46
CA ASP A 341 2.56 17.24 -11.76
C ASP A 341 3.09 15.90 -12.32
N PRO A 342 3.54 15.85 -13.59
CA PRO A 342 4.12 14.65 -14.18
C PRO A 342 5.47 14.27 -13.56
N ASP A 343 6.17 15.24 -12.95
CA ASP A 343 7.50 15.06 -12.36
C ASP A 343 7.44 14.76 -10.85
N ASP A 344 6.23 14.64 -10.27
CA ASP A 344 6.06 14.26 -8.86
C ASP A 344 6.69 12.89 -8.58
N GLU A 345 7.44 12.77 -7.49
CA GLU A 345 8.11 11.53 -7.07
C GLU A 345 7.15 10.35 -6.88
N GLY A 346 5.91 10.61 -6.51
CA GLY A 346 4.83 9.64 -6.31
C GLY A 346 3.99 9.36 -7.55
N ARG A 347 4.25 10.01 -8.70
CA ARG A 347 3.41 9.92 -9.89
C ARG A 347 3.12 8.49 -10.32
N GLY A 348 4.14 7.65 -10.41
CA GLY A 348 3.98 6.25 -10.81
C GLY A 348 3.20 5.40 -9.76
N VAL A 349 3.27 5.78 -8.49
CA VAL A 349 2.48 5.13 -7.42
C VAL A 349 1.02 5.55 -7.51
N LEU A 350 0.76 6.83 -7.75
CA LEU A 350 -0.60 7.35 -7.94
C LEU A 350 -1.27 6.68 -9.15
N GLU A 351 -0.62 6.68 -10.31
CA GLU A 351 -1.15 6.05 -11.54
C GLU A 351 -1.43 4.56 -11.36
N PHE A 352 -0.55 3.84 -10.65
CA PHE A 352 -0.77 2.44 -10.32
C PHE A 352 -2.03 2.25 -9.48
N LYS A 353 -2.23 3.07 -8.44
CA LYS A 353 -3.40 2.99 -7.54
C LYS A 353 -4.69 3.42 -8.24
N GLN A 354 -4.66 4.50 -9.01
CA GLN A 354 -5.79 4.96 -9.85
C GLN A 354 -6.28 3.87 -10.82
N GLY A 355 -5.39 2.99 -11.25
CA GLY A 355 -5.72 1.87 -12.13
C GLY A 355 -6.73 0.88 -11.54
N PHE A 356 -6.76 0.75 -10.22
CA PHE A 356 -7.68 -0.13 -9.48
C PHE A 356 -9.00 0.54 -9.13
N ASP A 357 -9.26 1.74 -9.63
CA ASP A 357 -10.37 2.60 -9.26
C ASP A 357 -10.31 3.05 -7.78
N GLY A 358 -11.14 3.97 -7.36
CA GLY A 358 -11.15 4.51 -6.02
C GLY A 358 -11.12 6.03 -5.98
N HIS A 359 -10.79 6.55 -4.81
CA HIS A 359 -10.73 7.99 -4.54
C HIS A 359 -9.57 8.29 -3.57
N ALA A 360 -9.17 9.56 -3.51
CA ALA A 360 -8.20 9.99 -2.52
C ALA A 360 -8.89 10.54 -1.28
N GLU A 361 -8.38 10.18 -0.11
CA GLU A 361 -8.74 10.79 1.17
C GLU A 361 -7.58 11.62 1.69
N GLU A 362 -7.87 12.88 1.90
CA GLU A 362 -7.02 13.86 2.55
C GLU A 362 -7.35 13.88 4.03
N LEU A 363 -6.41 13.50 4.89
CA LEU A 363 -6.60 13.52 6.33
C LEU A 363 -6.39 14.91 6.90
N VAL A 364 -6.90 15.18 8.10
CA VAL A 364 -6.77 16.48 8.79
C VAL A 364 -5.31 16.93 8.98
N GLY A 365 -4.33 16.02 8.90
CA GLY A 365 -2.92 16.35 9.10
C GLY A 365 -2.50 16.41 10.55
N ALA A 366 -1.33 17.00 10.81
CA ALA A 366 -0.72 17.05 12.13
C ALA A 366 -1.30 18.15 13.01
N CYS A 367 -1.57 17.79 14.28
CA CYS A 367 -1.95 18.74 15.33
C CYS A 367 -0.98 18.60 16.52
N THR A 368 -0.44 19.71 17.01
CA THR A 368 0.51 19.73 18.13
C THR A 368 -0.12 20.36 19.36
N LEU A 369 -0.03 19.69 20.50
CA LEU A 369 -0.42 20.16 21.82
C LEU A 369 0.82 20.64 22.57
N PRO A 370 1.05 21.95 22.72
CA PRO A 370 2.11 22.48 23.57
C PRO A 370 1.86 22.18 25.04
N THR A 371 2.86 21.67 25.74
CA THR A 371 2.78 21.42 27.19
C THR A 371 3.51 22.48 28.01
N SER A 372 4.49 23.15 27.38
CA SER A 372 5.21 24.31 27.91
C SER A 372 5.32 25.33 26.77
N THR A 373 4.59 26.45 26.89
CA THR A 373 4.54 27.49 25.85
C THR A 373 5.94 28.06 25.53
N ILE A 374 6.76 28.24 26.53
CA ILE A 374 8.12 28.80 26.36
C ILE A 374 9.01 27.81 25.65
N ARG A 375 9.10 26.56 26.12
CA ARG A 375 9.93 25.51 25.50
C ARG A 375 9.46 25.18 24.09
N TYR A 376 8.14 25.16 23.87
CA TYR A 376 7.58 24.92 22.56
C TYR A 376 7.97 26.03 21.55
N LYS A 377 7.83 27.30 21.91
CA LYS A 377 8.27 28.42 21.05
C LYS A 377 9.77 28.37 20.75
N LEU A 378 10.58 27.98 21.73
CA LEU A 378 12.02 27.79 21.51
C LEU A 378 12.27 26.59 20.56
N SER A 379 11.49 25.51 20.68
CA SER A 379 11.56 24.37 19.77
C SER A 379 11.20 24.76 18.32
N GLU A 380 10.11 25.51 18.14
CA GLU A 380 9.73 26.05 16.81
C GLU A 380 10.86 26.91 16.20
N ALA A 381 11.47 27.80 17.00
CA ALA A 381 12.58 28.63 16.53
C ALA A 381 13.82 27.79 16.14
N VAL A 382 14.16 26.77 16.94
CA VAL A 382 15.29 25.87 16.64
C VAL A 382 15.03 25.02 15.39
N HIS A 383 13.80 24.59 15.15
CA HIS A 383 13.43 23.85 13.95
C HIS A 383 13.42 24.75 12.69
N ALA A 384 13.02 26.02 12.83
CA ALA A 384 13.04 27.00 11.75
C ALA A 384 14.47 27.37 11.28
N ILE A 385 15.46 27.27 12.17
CA ILE A 385 16.88 27.61 11.86
C ILE A 385 17.61 26.50 11.08
N LYS A 386 16.97 25.34 10.79
CA LYS A 386 17.58 24.22 10.06
C LYS A 386 16.90 23.81 8.77
N PRO A 387 17.14 24.54 7.68
CA PRO A 387 17.25 23.89 6.38
C PRO A 387 18.58 24.11 5.64
N LEU A 388 19.65 24.60 6.22
CA LEU A 388 20.85 25.05 5.48
C LEU A 388 22.07 24.13 5.54
N LYS A 389 21.98 22.84 5.93
CA LYS A 389 23.13 21.92 5.79
C LYS A 389 22.68 20.50 5.39
N LYS A 390 22.38 20.31 4.11
CA LYS A 390 22.60 19.07 3.33
C LYS A 390 22.46 19.37 1.83
N ALA A 391 23.22 20.36 1.38
CA ALA A 391 23.68 20.42 -0.01
C ALA A 391 25.21 20.25 0.07
N GLY A 392 25.73 19.14 -0.40
CA GLY A 392 27.17 18.88 -0.52
C GLY A 392 27.63 17.71 0.35
N LEU A 393 27.59 16.56 -0.19
CA LEU A 393 28.61 15.52 -0.46
C LEU A 393 27.92 14.22 -0.85
#